data_8506897e4a802074a139b88a2c24b349
#
_entry.id   8506897e4a802074a139b88a2c24b349
#
_cell.length_a   1.000
_cell.length_b   1.000
_cell.length_c   1.000
_cell.angle_alpha   90.00
_cell.angle_beta   90.00
_cell.angle_gamma   90.00
#
_symmetry.space_group_name_H-M   'P 1'
#
loop_
_entity.id
_entity.type
_entity.pdbx_description
1 polymer ?
#
loop_
_entity_poly.entity_id
_entity_poly.type
_entity_poly.pdbx_seq_one_letter_code
_entity_poly.pdbx_strand_id
1 'polypeptide(L)'
;YTNGEEEGGSKTAEEIVAELSQQSDFAIIMDVARPNWGIVTQRKSNAKYRVEVTGIGGHHGNASQHCANAIHQLAYTITEIHKLASPMPGNPEDFTAEALKARGIVDAGQFIPQNTVNVGVIGSTNDKISVIPGDAFCEVNIRCFSTAEQERIDKEIKALADKIVIAGTKVSITGGMVTSTMEK
;
A
#
# COMPACT_ATOMS: atom_id res chain seq x y z
N TYR A 1 -6.17 -19.73 23.58
CA TYR A 1 -5.66 -20.31 22.31
C TYR A 1 -4.27 -19.78 22.01
N THR A 2 -3.36 -20.64 21.62
CA THR A 2 -2.00 -20.27 21.17
C THR A 2 -1.83 -20.71 19.72
N ASN A 3 -1.23 -19.84 18.90
CA ASN A 3 -1.03 -20.05 17.48
C ASN A 3 0.46 -20.06 17.15
N GLY A 4 0.93 -21.09 16.45
CA GLY A 4 2.32 -21.23 15.98
C GLY A 4 2.60 -20.66 14.58
N GLU A 5 1.59 -20.08 13.93
CA GLU A 5 1.65 -19.62 12.53
C GLU A 5 1.52 -18.10 12.38
N GLU A 6 1.75 -17.32 13.44
CA GLU A 6 1.52 -15.88 13.44
C GLU A 6 2.30 -15.20 12.31
N GLU A 7 3.58 -15.49 12.15
CA GLU A 7 4.46 -14.96 11.11
C GLU A 7 4.02 -15.38 9.69
N GLY A 8 3.32 -16.51 9.55
CA GLY A 8 2.74 -17.00 8.30
C GLY A 8 1.34 -16.46 7.99
N GLY A 9 0.78 -15.62 8.85
CA GLY A 9 -0.56 -15.04 8.70
C GLY A 9 -1.70 -15.89 9.26
N SER A 10 -1.39 -16.87 10.10
CA SER A 10 -2.34 -17.65 10.92
C SER A 10 -3.49 -18.34 10.15
N LYS A 11 -3.28 -18.75 8.92
CA LYS A 11 -4.35 -19.26 8.02
C LYS A 11 -5.11 -20.44 8.60
N THR A 12 -4.43 -21.39 9.26
CA THR A 12 -5.08 -22.57 9.85
C THR A 12 -5.82 -22.23 11.16
N ALA A 13 -5.51 -21.09 11.76
CA ALA A 13 -6.16 -20.62 12.99
C ALA A 13 -7.41 -19.75 12.71
N GLU A 14 -7.62 -19.32 11.48
CA GLU A 14 -8.65 -18.34 11.12
C GLU A 14 -10.05 -18.83 11.49
N GLU A 15 -10.39 -20.06 11.18
CA GLU A 15 -11.70 -20.66 11.51
C GLU A 15 -11.91 -20.78 13.02
N ILE A 16 -10.88 -21.22 13.75
CA ILE A 16 -10.92 -21.40 15.21
C ILE A 16 -11.08 -20.03 15.89
N VAL A 17 -10.34 -19.01 15.44
CA VAL A 17 -10.45 -17.66 15.99
C VAL A 17 -11.81 -17.06 15.69
N ALA A 18 -12.36 -17.27 14.49
CA ALA A 18 -13.69 -16.82 14.13
C ALA A 18 -14.77 -17.46 15.04
N GLU A 19 -14.70 -18.77 15.30
CA GLU A 19 -15.61 -19.47 16.20
C GLU A 19 -15.51 -18.95 17.64
N LEU A 20 -14.28 -18.85 18.17
CA LEU A 20 -14.05 -18.37 19.54
C LEU A 20 -14.50 -16.92 19.71
N SER A 21 -14.36 -16.07 18.70
CA SER A 21 -14.78 -14.67 18.74
C SER A 21 -16.30 -14.51 18.90
N GLN A 22 -17.08 -15.43 18.35
CA GLN A 22 -18.55 -15.43 18.51
C GLN A 22 -19.01 -15.82 19.92
N GLN A 23 -18.14 -16.48 20.69
CA GLN A 23 -18.42 -16.97 22.04
C GLN A 23 -17.78 -16.10 23.13
N SER A 24 -17.14 -15.00 22.75
CA SER A 24 -16.34 -14.17 23.64
C SER A 24 -16.77 -12.71 23.58
N ASP A 25 -16.88 -12.05 24.75
CA ASP A 25 -17.19 -10.63 24.81
C ASP A 25 -16.00 -9.74 24.42
N PHE A 26 -14.78 -10.25 24.62
CA PHE A 26 -13.54 -9.57 24.23
C PHE A 26 -12.40 -10.57 24.02
N ALA A 27 -11.38 -10.15 23.26
CA ALA A 27 -10.14 -10.89 23.06
C ALA A 27 -8.94 -10.05 23.48
N ILE A 28 -8.00 -10.67 24.21
CA ILE A 28 -6.71 -10.06 24.55
C ILE A 28 -5.63 -10.78 23.77
N ILE A 29 -4.93 -10.05 22.89
CA ILE A 29 -3.79 -10.57 22.15
C ILE A 29 -2.52 -10.15 22.88
N MET A 30 -1.81 -11.10 23.45
CA MET A 30 -0.53 -10.90 24.12
C MET A 30 0.61 -10.98 23.09
N ASP A 31 0.75 -9.89 22.34
CA ASP A 31 1.83 -9.68 21.37
C ASP A 31 2.77 -8.60 21.91
N VAL A 32 3.72 -8.14 21.10
CA VAL A 32 4.79 -7.23 21.52
C VAL A 32 4.30 -6.12 22.47
N ALA A 33 4.88 -6.09 23.68
CA ALA A 33 4.59 -5.05 24.66
C ALA A 33 4.98 -3.65 24.14
N ARG A 34 4.12 -2.66 24.37
CA ARG A 34 4.44 -1.26 24.10
C ARG A 34 5.34 -0.70 25.20
N PRO A 35 6.21 0.29 24.91
CA PRO A 35 7.16 0.85 25.87
C PRO A 35 6.52 1.34 27.18
N ASN A 36 5.27 1.78 27.13
CA ASN A 36 4.51 2.30 28.27
C ASN A 36 3.47 1.32 28.82
N TRP A 37 3.58 0.02 28.50
CA TRP A 37 2.58 -1.01 28.84
C TRP A 37 1.16 -0.70 28.33
N GLY A 38 1.07 0.17 27.33
CA GLY A 38 -0.21 0.57 26.73
C GLY A 38 -0.87 -0.59 25.97
N ILE A 39 -2.19 -0.64 26.08
CA ILE A 39 -3.04 -1.58 25.31
C ILE A 39 -3.32 -0.96 23.95
N VAL A 40 -3.12 -1.74 22.88
CA VAL A 40 -3.46 -1.32 21.52
C VAL A 40 -4.96 -1.54 21.31
N THR A 41 -5.69 -0.47 21.11
CA THR A 41 -7.15 -0.49 20.87
C THR A 41 -7.53 -0.09 19.44
N GLN A 42 -6.57 0.32 18.62
CA GLN A 42 -6.77 0.67 17.22
C GLN A 42 -5.57 0.25 16.39
N ARG A 43 -5.81 -0.29 15.21
CA ARG A 43 -4.77 -0.60 14.22
C ARG A 43 -5.25 -0.21 12.83
N LYS A 44 -4.33 0.28 12.01
CA LYS A 44 -4.58 0.48 10.58
C LYS A 44 -4.67 -0.85 9.86
N SER A 45 -5.45 -0.88 8.79
CA SER A 45 -5.48 -2.02 7.86
C SER A 45 -4.11 -2.26 7.21
N ASN A 46 -4.00 -3.38 6.54
CA ASN A 46 -2.88 -3.68 5.66
C ASN A 46 -3.44 -4.12 4.30
N ALA A 47 -3.20 -3.34 3.28
CA ALA A 47 -3.51 -3.69 1.90
C ALA A 47 -2.23 -3.77 1.07
N LYS A 48 -2.18 -4.73 0.17
CA LYS A 48 -1.06 -4.93 -0.76
C LYS A 48 -1.59 -4.97 -2.18
N TYR A 49 -0.96 -4.21 -3.06
CA TYR A 49 -1.28 -4.20 -4.48
C TYR A 49 -0.03 -4.41 -5.31
N ARG A 50 -0.23 -5.07 -6.44
CA ARG A 50 0.76 -5.17 -7.51
C ARG A 50 0.21 -4.44 -8.73
N VAL A 51 1.00 -3.49 -9.22
CA VAL A 51 0.73 -2.73 -10.44
C VAL A 51 1.66 -3.25 -11.51
N GLU A 52 1.10 -3.67 -12.62
CA GLU A 52 1.84 -4.15 -13.79
C GLU A 52 1.46 -3.30 -14.99
N VAL A 53 2.46 -2.87 -15.73
CA VAL A 53 2.29 -2.10 -16.94
C VAL A 53 2.90 -2.88 -18.10
N THR A 54 2.10 -3.09 -19.14
CA THR A 54 2.56 -3.63 -20.43
C THR A 54 2.59 -2.50 -21.44
N GLY A 55 3.66 -2.39 -22.16
CA GLY A 55 3.86 -1.43 -23.23
C GLY A 55 4.37 -2.11 -24.50
N ILE A 56 5.04 -1.36 -25.36
CA ILE A 56 5.65 -1.85 -26.61
C ILE A 56 7.13 -1.50 -26.57
N GLY A 57 7.96 -2.52 -26.37
CA GLY A 57 9.42 -2.37 -26.33
C GLY A 57 10.04 -2.19 -27.72
N GLY A 58 11.23 -1.59 -27.76
CA GLY A 58 11.98 -1.45 -29.00
C GLY A 58 13.22 -0.58 -28.87
N HIS A 59 14.03 -0.53 -29.91
CA HIS A 59 15.25 0.26 -29.93
C HIS A 59 14.92 1.75 -29.93
N HIS A 60 15.40 2.50 -28.94
CA HIS A 60 15.06 3.90 -28.75
C HIS A 60 15.33 4.78 -29.97
N GLY A 61 16.48 4.64 -30.60
CA GLY A 61 16.89 5.49 -31.72
C GLY A 61 16.15 5.23 -33.05
N ASN A 62 15.69 3.99 -33.30
CA ASN A 62 15.18 3.58 -34.60
C ASN A 62 13.70 3.25 -34.65
N ALA A 63 13.07 3.02 -33.50
CA ALA A 63 11.68 2.54 -33.41
C ALA A 63 10.84 3.29 -32.41
N SER A 64 11.31 4.41 -31.85
CA SER A 64 10.64 5.13 -30.75
C SER A 64 9.19 5.52 -31.07
N GLN A 65 8.88 5.87 -32.33
CA GLN A 65 7.54 6.23 -32.78
C GLN A 65 6.53 5.06 -32.79
N HIS A 66 7.01 3.83 -32.66
CA HIS A 66 6.19 2.60 -32.61
C HIS A 66 6.20 1.94 -31.23
N CYS A 67 6.85 2.56 -30.25
CA CYS A 67 7.02 2.04 -28.90
C CYS A 67 6.12 2.76 -27.89
N ALA A 68 5.80 2.05 -26.82
CA ALA A 68 5.05 2.58 -25.68
C ALA A 68 5.81 2.27 -24.39
N ASN A 69 6.40 3.29 -23.75
CA ASN A 69 7.27 3.12 -22.60
C ASN A 69 6.48 2.76 -21.34
N ALA A 70 6.62 1.52 -20.89
CA ALA A 70 5.93 1.02 -19.70
C ALA A 70 6.41 1.71 -18.40
N ILE A 71 7.69 2.06 -18.30
CA ILE A 71 8.22 2.77 -17.12
C ILE A 71 7.62 4.17 -17.01
N HIS A 72 7.45 4.90 -18.12
CA HIS A 72 6.82 6.23 -18.08
C HIS A 72 5.36 6.16 -17.62
N GLN A 73 4.59 5.17 -18.10
CA GLN A 73 3.23 4.96 -17.61
C GLN A 73 3.22 4.57 -16.14
N LEU A 74 4.12 3.69 -15.70
CA LEU A 74 4.22 3.29 -14.29
C LEU A 74 4.56 4.47 -13.39
N ALA A 75 5.49 5.34 -13.79
CA ALA A 75 5.86 6.53 -13.03
C ALA A 75 4.67 7.47 -12.81
N TYR A 76 3.84 7.68 -13.85
CA TYR A 76 2.59 8.41 -13.71
C TYR A 76 1.64 7.71 -12.73
N THR A 77 1.43 6.41 -12.89
CA THR A 77 0.54 5.63 -12.01
C THR A 77 0.98 5.68 -10.56
N ILE A 78 2.29 5.57 -10.28
CA ILE A 78 2.87 5.73 -8.93
C ILE A 78 2.54 7.11 -8.35
N THR A 79 2.67 8.17 -9.15
CA THR A 79 2.35 9.53 -8.70
C THR A 79 0.87 9.66 -8.31
N GLU A 80 -0.02 9.07 -9.09
CA GLU A 80 -1.46 9.06 -8.78
C GLU A 80 -1.76 8.22 -7.52
N ILE A 81 -1.13 7.07 -7.37
CA ILE A 81 -1.26 6.23 -6.17
C ILE A 81 -0.83 7.01 -4.92
N HIS A 82 0.26 7.76 -5.00
CA HIS A 82 0.76 8.53 -3.86
C HIS A 82 -0.25 9.59 -3.37
N LYS A 83 -1.05 10.15 -4.27
CA LYS A 83 -2.12 11.11 -3.92
C LYS A 83 -3.26 10.50 -3.11
N LEU A 84 -3.37 9.18 -3.05
CA LEU A 84 -4.38 8.48 -2.23
C LEU A 84 -4.07 8.57 -0.73
N ALA A 85 -2.82 8.86 -0.34
CA ALA A 85 -2.47 9.13 1.05
C ALA A 85 -3.17 10.41 1.54
N SER A 86 -3.66 10.37 2.78
CA SER A 86 -4.34 11.53 3.38
C SER A 86 -3.93 11.71 4.85
N PRO A 87 -3.40 12.85 5.25
CA PRO A 87 -2.85 13.88 4.37
C PRO A 87 -1.59 13.37 3.65
N MET A 88 -1.34 13.90 2.46
CA MET A 88 -0.06 13.64 1.79
C MET A 88 1.08 14.14 2.68
N PRO A 89 2.22 13.44 2.72
CA PRO A 89 3.42 13.98 3.32
C PRO A 89 3.75 15.31 2.62
N GLY A 90 3.72 16.38 3.39
CA GLY A 90 4.09 17.71 2.90
C GLY A 90 5.59 17.87 2.69
N ASN A 91 6.07 19.09 2.82
CA ASN A 91 7.49 19.39 2.76
C ASN A 91 8.25 18.71 3.92
N PRO A 92 9.57 18.45 3.78
CA PRO A 92 10.40 17.93 4.86
C PRO A 92 10.26 18.68 6.18
N GLU A 93 9.94 19.98 6.12
CA GLU A 93 9.69 20.84 7.27
C GLU A 93 8.47 20.40 8.11
N ASP A 94 7.50 19.70 7.50
CA ASP A 94 6.33 19.16 8.19
C ASP A 94 6.67 17.95 9.08
N PHE A 95 7.88 17.43 9.00
CA PHE A 95 8.39 16.29 9.78
C PHE A 95 9.35 16.70 10.88
N THR A 96 9.50 18.00 11.17
CA THR A 96 10.26 18.44 12.34
C THR A 96 9.55 18.00 13.62
N ALA A 97 10.30 17.84 14.72
CA ALA A 97 9.72 17.44 16.01
C ALA A 97 8.66 18.43 16.48
N GLU A 98 8.83 19.72 16.20
CA GLU A 98 7.89 20.79 16.51
C GLU A 98 6.61 20.67 15.69
N ALA A 99 6.73 20.44 14.36
CA ALA A 99 5.59 20.28 13.48
C ALA A 99 4.78 19.03 13.84
N LEU A 100 5.44 17.91 14.13
CA LEU A 100 4.79 16.68 14.59
C LEU A 100 4.07 16.90 15.92
N LYS A 101 4.70 17.59 16.88
CA LYS A 101 4.11 17.93 18.17
C LYS A 101 2.90 18.85 18.03
N ALA A 102 2.97 19.87 17.14
CA ALA A 102 1.84 20.75 16.85
C ALA A 102 0.64 20.00 16.27
N ARG A 103 0.87 18.86 15.57
CA ARG A 103 -0.15 17.96 15.06
C ARG A 103 -0.60 16.90 16.08
N GLY A 104 -0.17 17.02 17.33
CA GLY A 104 -0.50 16.09 18.40
C GLY A 104 0.27 14.76 18.35
N ILE A 105 1.31 14.66 17.53
CA ILE A 105 2.14 13.46 17.39
C ILE A 105 3.30 13.59 18.37
N VAL A 106 3.14 13.04 19.58
CA VAL A 106 4.13 13.16 20.66
C VAL A 106 4.95 11.90 20.88
N ASP A 107 4.54 10.76 20.28
CA ASP A 107 5.18 9.46 20.45
C ASP A 107 5.12 8.66 19.14
N ALA A 108 6.19 7.94 18.81
CA ALA A 108 6.27 7.06 17.65
C ALA A 108 5.26 5.89 17.67
N GLY A 109 4.69 5.59 18.84
CA GLY A 109 3.63 4.59 19.01
C GLY A 109 2.20 5.12 18.93
N GLN A 110 2.03 6.43 18.79
CA GLN A 110 0.71 7.04 18.74
C GLN A 110 -0.04 6.70 17.44
N PHE A 111 -1.30 6.30 17.57
CA PHE A 111 -2.17 6.12 16.42
C PHE A 111 -2.47 7.48 15.76
N ILE A 112 -2.15 7.56 14.47
CA ILE A 112 -2.41 8.77 13.66
C ILE A 112 -3.50 8.40 12.66
N PRO A 113 -4.67 9.06 12.69
CA PRO A 113 -5.79 8.78 11.79
C PRO A 113 -5.52 9.35 10.39
N GLN A 114 -4.53 8.78 9.71
CA GLN A 114 -4.18 9.11 8.33
C GLN A 114 -3.85 7.84 7.57
N ASN A 115 -4.14 7.83 6.28
CA ASN A 115 -3.69 6.77 5.38
C ASN A 115 -2.21 6.94 5.07
N THR A 116 -1.53 5.82 4.90
CA THR A 116 -0.14 5.83 4.43
C THR A 116 -0.02 4.95 3.19
N VAL A 117 0.74 5.42 2.22
CA VAL A 117 1.02 4.73 0.96
C VAL A 117 2.53 4.59 0.81
N ASN A 118 2.98 3.40 0.50
CA ASN A 118 4.38 3.11 0.22
C ASN A 118 4.52 2.25 -1.04
N VAL A 119 5.30 2.72 -1.99
CA VAL A 119 5.77 1.91 -3.12
C VAL A 119 7.14 1.37 -2.73
N GLY A 120 7.17 0.11 -2.30
CA GLY A 120 8.38 -0.51 -1.72
C GLY A 120 9.24 -1.23 -2.74
N VAL A 121 8.67 -1.64 -3.87
CA VAL A 121 9.37 -2.37 -4.94
C VAL A 121 8.99 -1.79 -6.29
N ILE A 122 9.96 -1.65 -7.17
CA ILE A 122 9.78 -1.26 -8.57
C ILE A 122 10.75 -2.06 -9.44
N GLY A 123 10.32 -2.45 -10.64
CA GLY A 123 11.16 -3.20 -11.56
C GLY A 123 10.65 -3.22 -12.99
N SER A 124 11.50 -3.74 -13.89
CA SER A 124 11.25 -4.02 -15.29
C SER A 124 12.18 -5.16 -15.71
N THR A 125 11.82 -5.92 -16.73
CA THR A 125 12.74 -6.93 -17.33
C THR A 125 13.79 -6.29 -18.23
N ASN A 126 13.65 -4.99 -18.54
CA ASN A 126 14.60 -4.28 -19.38
C ASN A 126 15.91 -3.98 -18.64
N ASP A 127 17.03 -4.39 -19.23
CA ASP A 127 18.39 -4.20 -18.71
C ASP A 127 19.26 -3.25 -19.56
N LYS A 128 18.70 -2.67 -20.62
CA LYS A 128 19.44 -1.85 -21.59
C LYS A 128 18.88 -0.45 -21.70
N ILE A 129 19.72 0.56 -21.46
CA ILE A 129 19.35 1.97 -21.55
C ILE A 129 18.91 2.43 -22.95
N SER A 130 19.37 1.74 -24.01
CA SER A 130 19.01 2.03 -25.40
C SER A 130 17.72 1.37 -25.86
N VAL A 131 17.05 0.63 -24.99
CA VAL A 131 15.79 -0.07 -25.28
C VAL A 131 14.66 0.58 -24.51
N ILE A 132 13.57 0.90 -25.18
CA ILE A 132 12.32 1.33 -24.54
C ILE A 132 11.69 0.10 -23.88
N PRO A 133 11.41 0.15 -22.55
CA PRO A 133 10.88 -1.01 -21.85
C PRO A 133 9.44 -1.30 -22.23
N GLY A 134 9.16 -2.57 -22.54
CA GLY A 134 7.83 -3.08 -22.83
C GLY A 134 7.06 -3.56 -21.61
N ASP A 135 7.70 -3.60 -20.45
CA ASP A 135 7.09 -3.97 -19.18
C ASP A 135 7.64 -3.13 -18.03
N ALA A 136 6.84 -2.97 -17.00
CA ALA A 136 7.27 -2.43 -15.72
C ALA A 136 6.27 -2.83 -14.62
N PHE A 137 6.72 -2.91 -13.37
CA PHE A 137 5.85 -3.19 -12.24
C PHE A 137 6.27 -2.45 -10.98
N CYS A 138 5.33 -2.31 -10.06
CA CYS A 138 5.64 -1.95 -8.67
C CYS A 138 4.75 -2.70 -7.68
N GLU A 139 5.20 -2.76 -6.42
CA GLU A 139 4.44 -3.27 -5.30
C GLU A 139 4.16 -2.16 -4.29
N VAL A 140 2.90 -2.07 -3.91
CA VAL A 140 2.37 -0.99 -3.09
C VAL A 140 1.82 -1.57 -1.80
N ASN A 141 2.19 -0.97 -0.69
CA ASN A 141 1.58 -1.22 0.61
C ASN A 141 0.79 0.01 1.06
N ILE A 142 -0.45 -0.21 1.45
CA ILE A 142 -1.34 0.86 1.94
C ILE A 142 -1.85 0.49 3.33
N ARG A 143 -1.85 1.48 4.22
CA ARG A 143 -2.42 1.37 5.56
C ARG A 143 -3.51 2.42 5.72
N CYS A 144 -4.74 1.96 5.94
CA CYS A 144 -5.89 2.84 6.14
C CYS A 144 -6.27 2.87 7.63
N PHE A 145 -6.74 4.01 8.09
CA PHE A 145 -7.10 4.21 9.49
C PHE A 145 -8.58 3.84 9.79
N SER A 146 -9.40 3.67 8.75
CA SER A 146 -10.78 3.22 8.87
C SER A 146 -11.21 2.32 7.72
N THR A 147 -12.25 1.54 7.94
CA THR A 147 -12.86 0.67 6.91
C THR A 147 -13.38 1.48 5.74
N ALA A 148 -14.02 2.64 6.00
CA ALA A 148 -14.52 3.52 4.95
C ALA A 148 -13.38 4.04 4.04
N GLU A 149 -12.24 4.43 4.64
CA GLU A 149 -11.07 4.86 3.86
C GLU A 149 -10.44 3.71 3.08
N GLN A 150 -10.47 2.51 3.63
CA GLN A 150 -9.98 1.33 2.93
C GLN A 150 -10.81 1.00 1.69
N GLU A 151 -12.15 1.04 1.79
CA GLU A 151 -13.05 0.83 0.66
C GLU A 151 -12.89 1.92 -0.41
N ARG A 152 -12.77 3.17 0.02
CA ARG A 152 -12.50 4.30 -0.89
C ARG A 152 -11.20 4.08 -1.67
N ILE A 153 -10.10 3.78 -0.96
CA ILE A 153 -8.79 3.60 -1.58
C ILE A 153 -8.76 2.36 -2.49
N ASP A 154 -9.37 1.25 -2.09
CA ASP A 154 -9.45 0.05 -2.95
C ASP A 154 -10.14 0.36 -4.28
N LYS A 155 -11.24 1.11 -4.24
CA LYS A 155 -11.93 1.57 -5.43
C LYS A 155 -11.09 2.52 -6.29
N GLU A 156 -10.48 3.52 -5.67
CA GLU A 156 -9.71 4.55 -6.36
C GLU A 156 -8.41 3.99 -6.97
N ILE A 157 -7.68 3.12 -6.25
CA ILE A 157 -6.45 2.53 -6.79
C ILE A 157 -6.75 1.63 -7.99
N LYS A 158 -7.81 0.81 -7.92
CA LYS A 158 -8.21 -0.04 -9.05
C LYS A 158 -8.64 0.76 -10.26
N ALA A 159 -9.30 1.91 -10.06
CA ALA A 159 -9.69 2.82 -11.15
C ALA A 159 -8.49 3.46 -11.88
N LEU A 160 -7.29 3.47 -11.28
CA LEU A 160 -6.08 3.95 -11.95
C LEU A 160 -5.66 3.07 -13.13
N ALA A 161 -6.16 1.83 -13.20
CA ALA A 161 -5.91 0.95 -14.37
C ALA A 161 -6.43 1.54 -15.69
N ASP A 162 -7.44 2.39 -15.62
CA ASP A 162 -8.03 3.05 -16.79
C ASP A 162 -7.35 4.39 -17.15
N LYS A 163 -6.46 4.89 -16.28
CA LYS A 163 -5.76 6.16 -16.49
C LYS A 163 -4.49 5.98 -17.34
N ILE A 164 -4.66 5.88 -18.64
CA ILE A 164 -3.56 5.70 -19.58
C ILE A 164 -3.11 7.08 -20.12
N VAL A 165 -1.85 7.44 -19.89
CA VAL A 165 -1.21 8.66 -20.39
C VAL A 165 -0.16 8.37 -21.49
N ILE A 166 0.34 7.15 -21.54
CA ILE A 166 1.24 6.69 -22.59
C ILE A 166 0.44 5.78 -23.53
N ALA A 167 0.09 6.29 -24.71
CA ALA A 167 -0.66 5.54 -25.70
C ALA A 167 0.05 4.22 -26.04
N GLY A 168 -0.71 3.12 -26.15
CA GLY A 168 -0.18 1.78 -26.41
C GLY A 168 0.26 1.03 -25.15
N THR A 169 0.13 1.60 -23.96
CA THR A 169 0.32 0.85 -22.70
C THR A 169 -1.00 0.31 -22.17
N LYS A 170 -0.89 -0.68 -21.29
CA LYS A 170 -1.99 -1.24 -20.49
C LYS A 170 -1.54 -1.35 -19.04
N VAL A 171 -2.38 -0.95 -18.11
CA VAL A 171 -2.14 -1.08 -16.67
C VAL A 171 -3.05 -2.16 -16.11
N SER A 172 -2.50 -3.02 -15.27
CA SER A 172 -3.23 -4.01 -14.47
C SER A 172 -2.90 -3.79 -12.99
N ILE A 173 -3.93 -3.74 -12.14
CA ILE A 173 -3.76 -3.57 -10.70
C ILE A 173 -4.48 -4.72 -10.01
N THR A 174 -3.71 -5.53 -9.30
CA THR A 174 -4.19 -6.70 -8.55
C THR A 174 -3.88 -6.55 -7.07
N GLY A 175 -4.55 -7.34 -6.23
CA GLY A 175 -4.39 -7.28 -4.78
C GLY A 175 -5.59 -6.67 -4.08
N GLY A 176 -5.38 -6.25 -2.85
CA GLY A 176 -6.41 -5.71 -1.98
C GLY A 176 -6.04 -5.82 -0.51
N MET A 177 -7.05 -5.85 0.35
CA MET A 177 -6.89 -5.96 1.78
C MET A 177 -6.31 -7.31 2.19
N VAL A 178 -5.31 -7.25 3.08
CA VAL A 178 -4.71 -8.42 3.75
C VAL A 178 -5.24 -8.53 5.19
N THR A 179 -5.31 -7.40 5.91
CA THR A 179 -5.90 -7.34 7.25
C THR A 179 -6.77 -6.09 7.38
N SER A 180 -7.91 -6.24 8.04
CA SER A 180 -8.85 -5.15 8.32
C SER A 180 -8.28 -4.14 9.31
N THR A 181 -8.89 -2.96 9.37
CA THR A 181 -8.72 -2.02 10.48
C THR A 181 -9.24 -2.63 11.77
N MET A 182 -8.60 -2.29 12.87
CA MET A 182 -9.19 -2.44 14.20
C MET A 182 -9.66 -1.06 14.64
N GLU A 183 -10.96 -0.86 14.59
CA GLU A 183 -11.61 0.40 14.97
C GLU A 183 -12.12 0.31 16.40
N LYS A 184 -12.22 1.49 17.06
CA LYS A 184 -12.65 1.59 18.45
C LYS A 184 -14.17 1.69 18.55
#